data_e72284265ed4ec45abc068b2c2adb639
#
_entry.id   e72284265ed4ec45abc068b2c2adb639
#
_cell.length_a   1.000
_cell.length_b   1.000
_cell.length_c   1.000
_cell.angle_alpha   90.00
_cell.angle_beta   90.00
_cell.angle_gamma   90.00
#
_symmetry.space_group_name_H-M   'P 1'
#
loop_
_entity.id
_entity.type
_entity.pdbx_description
1 polymer ?
#
loop_
_entity_poly.entity_id
_entity_poly.type
_entity_poly.pdbx_seq_one_letter_code
_entity_poly.pdbx_strand_id
1 'polypeptide(L)'
;MAAAGQNPHGEADLVASYTPGSVLDGGCGTGRVATELARRGVAVAGVDNDPDMIAAARAKAPSLRWHVVGLAELDLGDRFDVVVLAGNVVPYMAAPDRAAAIGACARHLEPGGRLIAGFQLQPGWPTLGDYDGWCAAAGLEPEDRWATWDRAPYTDGDYAVSVHRACP
;
A
#
# COMPACT_ATOMS: atom_id res chain seq x y z
N MET A 1 -3.24 1.90 -17.36
CA MET A 1 -3.99 1.03 -18.28
C MET A 1 -3.32 -0.34 -18.32
N ALA A 2 -4.08 -1.40 -18.05
CA ALA A 2 -3.53 -2.75 -18.13
C ALA A 2 -3.25 -3.11 -19.59
N ALA A 3 -2.06 -3.71 -19.87
CA ALA A 3 -1.79 -4.27 -21.18
C ALA A 3 -2.71 -5.46 -21.44
N ALA A 4 -2.94 -5.81 -22.69
CA ALA A 4 -3.75 -6.97 -23.05
C ALA A 4 -3.22 -8.22 -22.35
N GLY A 5 -4.08 -8.92 -21.58
CA GLY A 5 -3.72 -10.11 -20.81
C GLY A 5 -3.23 -9.83 -19.38
N GLN A 6 -3.07 -8.57 -18.96
CA GLN A 6 -2.75 -8.26 -17.57
C GLN A 6 -4.01 -8.18 -16.72
N ASN A 7 -3.91 -8.71 -15.48
CA ASN A 7 -4.99 -8.66 -14.51
C ASN A 7 -5.09 -7.24 -13.92
N PRO A 8 -6.19 -6.49 -14.16
CA PRO A 8 -6.35 -5.14 -13.61
C PRO A 8 -6.53 -5.12 -12.09
N HIS A 9 -6.77 -6.28 -11.47
CA HIS A 9 -7.01 -6.43 -10.04
C HIS A 9 -5.91 -7.20 -9.32
N GLY A 10 -4.70 -7.27 -9.89
CA GLY A 10 -3.59 -8.01 -9.30
C GLY A 10 -3.26 -7.58 -7.87
N GLU A 11 -3.27 -6.27 -7.61
CA GLU A 11 -3.03 -5.74 -6.26
C GLU A 11 -4.12 -6.21 -5.29
N ALA A 12 -5.38 -6.10 -5.68
CA ALA A 12 -6.50 -6.55 -4.85
C ALA A 12 -6.48 -8.08 -4.63
N ASP A 13 -6.09 -8.85 -5.64
CA ASP A 13 -5.95 -10.30 -5.53
C ASP A 13 -4.90 -10.68 -4.49
N LEU A 14 -3.74 -10.04 -4.53
CA LEU A 14 -2.68 -10.30 -3.55
C LEU A 14 -3.13 -9.94 -2.13
N VAL A 15 -3.68 -8.75 -1.95
CA VAL A 15 -4.17 -8.30 -0.64
C VAL A 15 -5.24 -9.25 -0.11
N ALA A 16 -6.22 -9.62 -0.94
CA ALA A 16 -7.30 -10.52 -0.55
C ALA A 16 -6.80 -11.92 -0.18
N SER A 17 -5.67 -12.36 -0.72
CA SER A 17 -5.08 -13.67 -0.41
C SER A 17 -4.66 -13.82 1.06
N TYR A 18 -4.44 -12.71 1.77
CA TYR A 18 -4.18 -12.71 3.21
C TYR A 18 -5.46 -12.73 4.05
N THR A 19 -6.63 -12.76 3.43
CA THR A 19 -7.94 -12.78 4.09
C THR A 19 -8.13 -11.68 5.14
N PRO A 20 -7.81 -10.41 4.81
CA PRO A 20 -7.94 -9.33 5.77
C PRO A 20 -9.40 -8.99 6.05
N GLY A 21 -9.72 -8.66 7.29
CA GLY A 21 -11.00 -8.06 7.63
C GLY A 21 -11.06 -6.56 7.29
N SER A 22 -9.90 -5.88 7.35
CA SER A 22 -9.80 -4.46 7.07
C SER A 22 -8.51 -4.10 6.33
N VAL A 23 -8.59 -3.12 5.44
CA VAL A 23 -7.47 -2.65 4.62
C VAL A 23 -7.46 -1.12 4.56
N LEU A 24 -6.27 -0.55 4.69
CA LEU A 24 -6.01 0.85 4.37
C LEU A 24 -5.28 0.92 3.03
N ASP A 25 -5.86 1.60 2.05
CA ASP A 25 -5.23 1.88 0.77
C ASP A 25 -4.52 3.24 0.85
N GLY A 26 -3.22 3.21 1.07
CA GLY A 26 -2.37 4.39 1.22
C GLY A 26 -1.89 4.93 -0.11
N GLY A 27 -2.09 6.23 -0.35
CA GLY A 27 -1.85 6.81 -1.66
C GLY A 27 -2.83 6.23 -2.69
N CYS A 28 -4.11 6.19 -2.35
CA CYS A 28 -5.12 5.42 -3.07
C CYS A 28 -5.48 5.98 -4.45
N GLY A 29 -5.06 7.20 -4.77
CA GLY A 29 -5.46 7.86 -6.01
C GLY A 29 -6.98 7.95 -6.11
N THR A 30 -7.54 7.55 -7.25
CA THR A 30 -8.98 7.53 -7.47
C THR A 30 -9.69 6.31 -6.89
N GLY A 31 -8.98 5.45 -6.14
CA GLY A 31 -9.57 4.38 -5.35
C GLY A 31 -9.80 3.06 -6.07
N ARG A 32 -9.06 2.75 -7.13
CA ARG A 32 -9.22 1.52 -7.90
C ARG A 32 -9.08 0.27 -7.04
N VAL A 33 -8.02 0.18 -6.25
CA VAL A 33 -7.75 -0.99 -5.39
C VAL A 33 -8.76 -1.05 -4.24
N ALA A 34 -8.97 0.07 -3.55
CA ALA A 34 -9.91 0.16 -2.43
C ALA A 34 -11.34 -0.24 -2.85
N THR A 35 -11.80 0.26 -3.99
CA THR A 35 -13.14 -0.03 -4.51
C THR A 35 -13.31 -1.52 -4.82
N GLU A 36 -12.30 -2.15 -5.44
CA GLU A 36 -12.34 -3.59 -5.74
C GLU A 36 -12.34 -4.43 -4.46
N LEU A 37 -11.53 -4.08 -3.47
CA LEU A 37 -11.55 -4.79 -2.18
C LEU A 37 -12.89 -4.66 -1.47
N ALA A 38 -13.49 -3.47 -1.49
CA ALA A 38 -14.81 -3.24 -0.92
C ALA A 38 -15.89 -4.07 -1.62
N ARG A 39 -15.81 -4.19 -2.96
CA ARG A 39 -16.71 -5.05 -3.73
C ARG A 39 -16.61 -6.51 -3.30
N ARG A 40 -15.45 -6.95 -2.83
CA ARG A 40 -15.21 -8.30 -2.30
C ARG A 40 -15.61 -8.47 -0.83
N GLY A 41 -16.16 -7.45 -0.21
CA GLY A 41 -16.64 -7.52 1.18
C GLY A 41 -15.61 -7.13 2.24
N VAL A 42 -14.47 -6.58 1.85
CA VAL A 42 -13.45 -6.10 2.79
C VAL A 42 -13.79 -4.70 3.27
N ALA A 43 -13.63 -4.43 4.58
CA ALA A 43 -13.75 -3.08 5.10
C ALA A 43 -12.52 -2.27 4.69
N VAL A 44 -12.71 -1.17 3.94
CA VAL A 44 -11.60 -0.40 3.36
C VAL A 44 -11.75 1.08 3.68
N ALA A 45 -10.60 1.71 3.96
CA ALA A 45 -10.45 3.15 3.93
C ALA A 45 -9.37 3.53 2.92
N GLY A 46 -9.51 4.66 2.25
CA GLY A 46 -8.52 5.19 1.33
C GLY A 46 -8.01 6.56 1.77
N VAL A 47 -6.72 6.79 1.59
CA VAL A 47 -6.09 8.09 1.87
C VAL A 47 -5.20 8.50 0.71
N ASP A 48 -5.22 9.78 0.40
CA ASP A 48 -4.34 10.40 -0.59
C ASP A 48 -4.15 11.87 -0.20
N ASN A 49 -3.00 12.43 -0.51
CA ASN A 49 -2.73 13.84 -0.23
C ASN A 49 -3.33 14.79 -1.29
N ASP A 50 -3.81 14.25 -2.40
CA ASP A 50 -4.41 15.04 -3.48
C ASP A 50 -5.94 15.08 -3.31
N PRO A 51 -6.51 16.26 -3.01
CA PRO A 51 -7.95 16.39 -2.83
C PRO A 51 -8.76 16.07 -4.09
N ASP A 52 -8.18 16.27 -5.29
CA ASP A 52 -8.86 15.95 -6.55
C ASP A 52 -8.98 14.43 -6.73
N MET A 53 -7.96 13.68 -6.34
CA MET A 53 -8.02 12.21 -6.35
C MET A 53 -9.10 11.71 -5.40
N ILE A 54 -9.14 12.23 -4.19
CA ILE A 54 -10.16 11.84 -3.21
C ILE A 54 -11.58 12.26 -3.65
N ALA A 55 -11.72 13.41 -4.28
CA ALA A 55 -13.02 13.81 -4.84
C ALA A 55 -13.51 12.81 -5.90
N ALA A 56 -12.61 12.37 -6.79
CA ALA A 56 -12.94 11.35 -7.79
C ALA A 56 -13.28 9.99 -7.15
N ALA A 57 -12.53 9.59 -6.12
CA ALA A 57 -12.81 8.35 -5.38
C ALA A 57 -14.17 8.39 -4.70
N ARG A 58 -14.51 9.51 -4.04
CA ARG A 58 -15.83 9.71 -3.41
C ARG A 58 -16.97 9.65 -4.41
N ALA A 59 -16.77 10.20 -5.61
CA ALA A 59 -17.79 10.17 -6.65
C ALA A 59 -18.07 8.73 -7.12
N LYS A 60 -17.04 7.88 -7.20
CA LYS A 60 -17.18 6.49 -7.63
C LYS A 60 -17.71 5.58 -6.53
N ALA A 61 -17.30 5.78 -5.28
CA ALA A 61 -17.64 4.92 -4.16
C ALA A 61 -17.94 5.77 -2.91
N PRO A 62 -19.10 6.46 -2.86
CA PRO A 62 -19.42 7.40 -1.78
C PRO A 62 -19.64 6.72 -0.43
N SER A 63 -19.86 5.41 -0.39
CA SER A 63 -20.07 4.67 0.86
C SER A 63 -18.77 4.31 1.57
N LEU A 64 -17.61 4.44 0.92
CA LEU A 64 -16.32 4.15 1.53
C LEU A 64 -15.78 5.37 2.29
N ARG A 65 -14.87 5.11 3.23
CA ARG A 65 -14.17 6.17 3.96
C ARG A 65 -12.97 6.65 3.16
N TRP A 66 -12.96 7.95 2.85
CA TRP A 66 -11.89 8.60 2.10
C TRP A 66 -11.36 9.79 2.89
N HIS A 67 -10.03 9.93 2.97
CA HIS A 67 -9.38 11.01 3.70
C HIS A 67 -8.33 11.70 2.84
N VAL A 68 -8.32 13.03 2.87
CA VAL A 68 -7.25 13.83 2.27
C VAL A 68 -6.17 14.04 3.32
N VAL A 69 -5.10 13.26 3.24
CA VAL A 69 -4.00 13.34 4.19
C VAL A 69 -2.74 12.73 3.58
N GLY A 70 -1.58 13.32 3.87
CA GLY A 70 -0.28 12.73 3.53
C GLY A 70 0.05 11.57 4.45
N LEU A 71 0.77 10.58 3.93
CA LEU A 71 1.11 9.39 4.71
C LEU A 71 2.03 9.71 5.90
N ALA A 72 2.88 10.73 5.78
CA ALA A 72 3.76 11.14 6.88
C ALA A 72 2.98 11.74 8.06
N GLU A 73 1.80 12.30 7.81
CA GLU A 73 0.91 12.91 8.81
C GLU A 73 -0.28 12.01 9.18
N LEU A 74 -0.29 10.77 8.71
CA LEU A 74 -1.41 9.86 8.87
C LEU A 74 -1.67 9.55 10.35
N ASP A 75 -2.90 9.82 10.80
CA ASP A 75 -3.38 9.48 12.13
C ASP A 75 -4.92 9.37 12.11
N LEU A 76 -5.40 8.17 11.78
CA LEU A 76 -6.85 7.90 11.67
C LEU A 76 -7.46 7.40 12.97
N GLY A 77 -6.63 7.02 13.96
CA GLY A 77 -7.11 6.41 15.18
C GLY A 77 -7.58 4.95 15.03
N ASP A 78 -7.53 4.41 13.82
CA ASP A 78 -7.92 3.03 13.49
C ASP A 78 -6.69 2.18 13.19
N ARG A 79 -6.87 0.85 13.28
CA ARG A 79 -5.88 -0.13 12.84
C ARG A 79 -6.48 -1.03 11.78
N PHE A 80 -5.60 -1.59 10.95
CA PHE A 80 -5.98 -2.39 9.80
C PHE A 80 -5.16 -3.68 9.75
N ASP A 81 -5.75 -4.73 9.19
CA ASP A 81 -5.03 -5.99 8.96
C ASP A 81 -3.96 -5.85 7.88
N VAL A 82 -4.22 -5.00 6.89
CA VAL A 82 -3.28 -4.71 5.80
C VAL A 82 -3.28 -3.21 5.51
N VAL A 83 -2.10 -2.66 5.31
CA VAL A 83 -1.89 -1.37 4.64
C VAL A 83 -1.22 -1.65 3.31
N VAL A 84 -1.82 -1.22 2.21
CA VAL A 84 -1.30 -1.42 0.86
C VAL A 84 -0.87 -0.09 0.24
N LEU A 85 0.34 -0.06 -0.32
CA LEU A 85 0.91 1.07 -1.04
C LEU A 85 1.17 0.61 -2.49
N ALA A 86 0.17 0.74 -3.34
CA ALA A 86 0.24 0.38 -4.75
C ALA A 86 0.61 1.59 -5.62
N GLY A 87 1.10 1.36 -6.82
CA GLY A 87 1.28 2.40 -7.82
C GLY A 87 2.43 3.37 -7.57
N ASN A 88 3.58 2.90 -7.14
CA ASN A 88 4.78 3.72 -6.91
C ASN A 88 4.61 4.79 -5.83
N VAL A 89 3.81 4.53 -4.81
CA VAL A 89 3.56 5.49 -3.73
C VAL A 89 4.86 5.88 -3.02
N VAL A 90 5.71 4.92 -2.71
CA VAL A 90 6.96 5.16 -1.97
C VAL A 90 7.91 6.08 -2.74
N PRO A 91 8.24 5.83 -4.02
CA PRO A 91 9.12 6.74 -4.76
C PRO A 91 8.55 8.14 -4.95
N TYR A 92 7.24 8.28 -5.10
CA TYR A 92 6.60 9.56 -5.37
C TYR A 92 6.44 10.44 -4.12
N MET A 93 6.61 9.88 -2.91
CA MET A 93 6.68 10.71 -1.71
C MET A 93 7.96 11.55 -1.72
N ALA A 94 7.88 12.75 -1.13
CA ALA A 94 9.08 13.56 -0.90
C ALA A 94 10.07 12.77 -0.03
N ALA A 95 11.34 12.78 -0.41
CA ALA A 95 12.37 11.99 0.25
C ALA A 95 12.41 12.17 1.78
N PRO A 96 12.30 13.42 2.33
CA PRO A 96 12.31 13.59 3.79
C PRO A 96 11.13 12.95 4.53
N ASP A 97 10.03 12.65 3.82
CA ASP A 97 8.80 12.15 4.42
C ASP A 97 8.72 10.62 4.43
N ARG A 98 9.56 9.93 3.67
CA ARG A 98 9.43 8.48 3.45
C ARG A 98 9.51 7.65 4.74
N ALA A 99 10.52 7.89 5.55
CA ALA A 99 10.67 7.14 6.81
C ALA A 99 9.48 7.39 7.76
N ALA A 100 9.04 8.64 7.89
CA ALA A 100 7.89 8.99 8.72
C ALA A 100 6.59 8.36 8.20
N ALA A 101 6.41 8.31 6.88
CA ALA A 101 5.26 7.69 6.25
C ALA A 101 5.19 6.18 6.54
N ILE A 102 6.32 5.48 6.42
CA ILE A 102 6.38 4.05 6.73
C ILE A 102 6.09 3.81 8.22
N GLY A 103 6.64 4.65 9.11
CA GLY A 103 6.34 4.62 10.53
C GLY A 103 4.85 4.82 10.83
N ALA A 104 4.21 5.76 10.15
CA ALA A 104 2.79 6.02 10.29
C ALA A 104 1.96 4.83 9.79
N CYS A 105 2.31 4.23 8.65
CA CYS A 105 1.66 3.02 8.17
C CYS A 105 1.78 1.88 9.19
N ALA A 106 2.96 1.70 9.78
CA ALA A 106 3.17 0.65 10.79
C ALA A 106 2.28 0.84 12.02
N ARG A 107 2.10 2.09 12.47
CA ARG A 107 1.21 2.39 13.60
C ARG A 107 -0.26 2.11 13.30
N HIS A 108 -0.64 2.03 12.04
CA HIS A 108 -2.00 1.69 11.61
C HIS A 108 -2.20 0.20 11.34
N LEU A 109 -1.23 -0.64 11.69
CA LEU A 109 -1.37 -2.09 11.56
C LEU A 109 -1.83 -2.73 12.87
N GLU A 110 -2.74 -3.69 12.76
CA GLU A 110 -3.04 -4.61 13.84
C GLU A 110 -1.82 -5.48 14.16
N PRO A 111 -1.70 -6.02 15.38
CA PRO A 111 -0.67 -7.02 15.66
C PRO A 111 -0.73 -8.16 14.64
N GLY A 112 0.42 -8.50 14.04
CA GLY A 112 0.51 -9.47 12.96
C GLY A 112 0.01 -8.98 11.60
N GLY A 113 -0.38 -7.72 11.49
CA GLY A 113 -0.79 -7.10 10.22
C GLY A 113 0.37 -6.90 9.25
N ARG A 114 0.05 -6.61 8.00
CA ARG A 114 1.04 -6.54 6.91
C ARG A 114 1.03 -5.21 6.20
N LEU A 115 2.23 -4.69 5.94
CA LEU A 115 2.45 -3.59 5.01
C LEU A 115 2.90 -4.17 3.69
N ILE A 116 2.14 -3.91 2.62
CA ILE A 116 2.44 -4.40 1.27
C ILE A 116 2.69 -3.19 0.38
N ALA A 117 3.88 -3.11 -0.21
CA ALA A 117 4.25 -2.01 -1.10
C ALA A 117 4.85 -2.55 -2.39
N GLY A 118 4.37 -2.03 -3.52
CA GLY A 118 4.93 -2.33 -4.84
C GLY A 118 5.43 -1.06 -5.50
N PHE A 119 6.69 -1.05 -5.95
CA PHE A 119 7.24 0.10 -6.66
C PHE A 119 8.40 -0.29 -7.57
N GLN A 120 8.64 0.58 -8.55
CA GLN A 120 9.75 0.45 -9.48
C GLN A 120 11.09 0.77 -8.81
N LEU A 121 12.13 0.05 -9.23
CA LEU A 121 13.50 0.23 -8.79
C LEU A 121 14.28 0.84 -9.95
N GLN A 122 14.73 2.08 -9.79
CA GLN A 122 15.49 2.79 -10.83
C GLN A 122 16.48 3.76 -10.18
N PRO A 123 17.52 4.17 -10.94
CA PRO A 123 18.50 5.13 -10.41
C PRO A 123 17.85 6.39 -9.86
N GLY A 124 18.28 6.82 -8.68
CA GLY A 124 17.75 8.01 -8.00
C GLY A 124 16.47 7.78 -7.20
N TRP A 125 15.87 6.59 -7.30
CA TRP A 125 14.70 6.21 -6.52
C TRP A 125 15.10 5.37 -5.30
N PRO A 126 14.22 5.21 -4.30
CA PRO A 126 14.51 4.36 -3.16
C PRO A 126 14.88 2.94 -3.56
N THR A 127 15.89 2.40 -2.91
CA THR A 127 16.28 1.00 -3.08
C THR A 127 15.45 0.11 -2.15
N LEU A 128 15.51 -1.20 -2.38
CA LEU A 128 14.90 -2.16 -1.45
C LEU A 128 15.59 -2.11 -0.08
N GLY A 129 16.90 -1.85 -0.04
CA GLY A 129 17.62 -1.66 1.22
C GLY A 129 17.13 -0.45 2.00
N ASP A 130 16.88 0.67 1.32
CA ASP A 130 16.28 1.85 1.95
C ASP A 130 14.91 1.51 2.55
N TYR A 131 14.05 0.90 1.77
CA TYR A 131 12.71 0.53 2.17
C TYR A 131 12.71 -0.46 3.34
N ASP A 132 13.52 -1.51 3.26
CA ASP A 132 13.67 -2.49 4.34
C ASP A 132 14.18 -1.83 5.63
N GLY A 133 15.08 -0.86 5.51
CA GLY A 133 15.58 -0.10 6.65
C GLY A 133 14.49 0.71 7.34
N TRP A 134 13.64 1.39 6.58
CA TRP A 134 12.51 2.13 7.15
C TRP A 134 11.49 1.20 7.81
N CYS A 135 11.21 0.06 7.21
CA CYS A 135 10.34 -0.96 7.79
C CYS A 135 10.91 -1.52 9.10
N ALA A 136 12.18 -1.86 9.12
CA ALA A 136 12.86 -2.37 10.31
C ALA A 136 12.84 -1.35 11.46
N ALA A 137 13.10 -0.08 11.14
CA ALA A 137 13.05 1.01 12.13
C ALA A 137 11.62 1.21 12.69
N ALA A 138 10.60 0.85 11.92
CA ALA A 138 9.20 0.90 12.33
C ALA A 138 8.71 -0.38 13.04
N GLY A 139 9.59 -1.36 13.26
CA GLY A 139 9.24 -2.61 13.94
C GLY A 139 8.62 -3.67 13.04
N LEU A 140 8.79 -3.55 11.73
CA LEU A 140 8.26 -4.51 10.77
C LEU A 140 9.35 -5.47 10.29
N GLU A 141 9.01 -6.73 10.14
CA GLU A 141 9.92 -7.77 9.66
C GLU A 141 9.59 -8.17 8.22
N PRO A 142 10.61 -8.43 7.38
CA PRO A 142 10.36 -8.95 6.02
C PRO A 142 9.66 -10.30 6.07
N GLU A 143 8.64 -10.48 5.24
CA GLU A 143 7.92 -11.75 5.11
C GLU A 143 8.05 -12.33 3.70
N ASP A 144 7.74 -11.54 2.66
CA ASP A 144 7.80 -11.97 1.27
C ASP A 144 8.27 -10.85 0.36
N ARG A 145 8.81 -11.24 -0.81
CA ARG A 145 9.16 -10.32 -1.88
C ARG A 145 8.99 -10.98 -3.23
N TRP A 146 8.20 -10.34 -4.11
CA TRP A 146 7.92 -10.81 -5.45
C TRP A 146 8.26 -9.76 -6.51
N ALA A 147 8.44 -10.20 -7.74
CA ALA A 147 8.65 -9.31 -8.88
C ALA A 147 7.36 -8.67 -9.38
N THR A 148 6.21 -9.26 -9.09
CA THR A 148 4.90 -8.84 -9.58
C THR A 148 3.83 -9.05 -8.51
N TRP A 149 2.67 -8.45 -8.72
CA TRP A 149 1.52 -8.62 -7.83
C TRP A 149 0.90 -10.02 -7.92
N ASP A 150 1.21 -10.81 -8.94
CA ASP A 150 0.79 -12.21 -9.07
C ASP A 150 1.83 -13.22 -8.56
N ARG A 151 2.75 -12.76 -7.72
CA ARG A 151 3.76 -13.56 -7.03
C ARG A 151 4.82 -14.22 -7.93
N ALA A 152 5.19 -13.58 -9.03
CA ALA A 152 6.37 -14.02 -9.75
C ALA A 152 7.61 -13.87 -8.85
N PRO A 153 8.53 -14.84 -8.84
CA PRO A 153 9.72 -14.76 -7.98
C PRO A 153 10.56 -13.51 -8.28
N TYR A 154 10.94 -12.80 -7.21
CA TYR A 154 11.90 -11.70 -7.33
C TYR A 154 13.32 -12.26 -7.32
N THR A 155 14.09 -11.92 -8.36
CA THR A 155 15.50 -12.31 -8.46
C THR A 155 16.42 -11.08 -8.53
N ASP A 156 16.25 -10.24 -9.53
CA ASP A 156 17.05 -9.02 -9.70
C ASP A 156 16.38 -8.11 -10.75
N GLY A 157 15.10 -7.83 -10.56
CA GLY A 157 14.32 -7.02 -11.51
C GLY A 157 14.23 -5.55 -11.11
N ASP A 158 13.54 -4.79 -11.94
CA ASP A 158 13.33 -3.35 -11.79
C ASP A 158 12.00 -2.99 -11.11
N TYR A 159 11.30 -3.99 -10.58
CA TYR A 159 10.06 -3.82 -9.81
C TYR A 159 10.00 -4.87 -8.70
N ALA A 160 9.55 -4.48 -7.53
CA ALA A 160 9.34 -5.42 -6.43
C ALA A 160 8.07 -5.10 -5.65
N VAL A 161 7.41 -6.17 -5.24
CA VAL A 161 6.31 -6.14 -4.26
C VAL A 161 6.83 -6.74 -2.98
N SER A 162 6.89 -5.94 -1.91
CA SER A 162 7.45 -6.34 -0.63
C SER A 162 6.35 -6.45 0.42
N VAL A 163 6.39 -7.51 1.20
CA VAL A 163 5.48 -7.73 2.33
C VAL A 163 6.30 -7.74 3.61
N HIS A 164 5.96 -6.84 4.50
CA HIS A 164 6.53 -6.75 5.85
C HIS A 164 5.42 -6.96 6.87
N ARG A 165 5.75 -7.62 7.97
CA ARG A 165 4.77 -8.00 8.99
C ARG A 165 5.08 -7.34 10.32
N ALA A 166 4.03 -6.81 10.97
CA ALA A 166 4.12 -6.32 12.34
C ALA A 166 4.20 -7.49 13.32
N CYS A 167 4.85 -7.28 14.47
CA CYS A 167 4.87 -8.27 15.53
C CYS A 167 3.45 -8.68 15.94
N PRO A 168 3.24 -9.98 16.18
CA PRO A 168 1.94 -10.49 16.62
C PRO A 168 1.51 -9.92 17.97
#